data_16ff29d092c0f22851aae01cda55cd40
#
_entry.id   16ff29d092c0f22851aae01cda55cd40
#
_cell.length_a   1.000
_cell.length_b   1.000
_cell.length_c   1.000
_cell.angle_alpha   90.00
_cell.angle_beta   90.00
_cell.angle_gamma   90.00
#
_symmetry.space_group_name_H-M   'P 1'
#
loop_
_entity.id
_entity.type
_entity.pdbx_description
1 polymer ?
#
loop_
_entity_poly.entity_id
_entity_poly.type
_entity_poly.pdbx_seq_one_letter_code
_entity_poly.pdbx_strand_id
1 'polypeptide(L)'
;RNDLVEMGKNVEFFDGVKDWFKRISDFGEKLGMQVEHYVISSGMKEIIEGTEISKNFKSIFACEFLYDENGNAVWPKTDVNYTNKTQFVYRINKGVLDVANDVDLNRSMPEDSKRVPFCNMIYIGDGLSDVPCMKMMKAYGGYSIAVYRKKDSKVEDLLMKDRVDFIYPADYSENTGLDLTVKNIIRKMAVCGLLYCLLYTSPSPRDR
;
A
#
# COMPACT_ATOMS: atom_id res chain seq x y z
N ARG A 1 5.12 -17.60 -19.06
CA ARG A 1 4.41 -16.43 -18.57
C ARG A 1 2.90 -16.64 -18.49
N ASN A 2 2.30 -17.09 -19.59
CA ASN A 2 0.85 -17.23 -19.68
C ASN A 2 0.26 -18.18 -18.63
N ASP A 3 0.95 -19.27 -18.29
CA ASP A 3 0.51 -20.20 -17.25
C ASP A 3 0.40 -19.52 -15.88
N LEU A 4 1.34 -18.65 -15.54
CA LEU A 4 1.30 -17.87 -14.28
C LEU A 4 0.13 -16.88 -14.27
N VAL A 5 -0.13 -16.21 -15.38
CA VAL A 5 -1.29 -15.31 -15.51
C VAL A 5 -2.59 -16.10 -15.38
N GLU A 6 -2.68 -17.29 -16.00
CA GLU A 6 -3.86 -18.16 -15.89
C GLU A 6 -4.12 -18.62 -14.44
N MET A 7 -3.04 -18.93 -13.69
CA MET A 7 -3.16 -19.24 -12.26
C MET A 7 -3.79 -18.10 -11.47
N GLY A 8 -3.56 -16.85 -11.86
CA GLY A 8 -4.14 -15.68 -11.22
C GLY A 8 -5.67 -15.65 -11.25
N LYS A 9 -6.29 -16.23 -12.27
CA LYS A 9 -7.75 -16.31 -12.41
C LYS A 9 -8.41 -17.20 -11.34
N ASN A 10 -7.64 -18.12 -10.77
CA ASN A 10 -8.11 -19.08 -9.78
C ASN A 10 -7.76 -18.68 -8.33
N VAL A 11 -7.22 -17.47 -8.13
CA VAL A 11 -6.89 -16.98 -6.78
C VAL A 11 -8.18 -16.71 -6.01
N GLU A 12 -8.30 -17.36 -4.86
CA GLU A 12 -9.39 -17.11 -3.90
C GLU A 12 -9.07 -15.87 -3.08
N PHE A 13 -10.05 -14.98 -2.96
CA PHE A 13 -9.93 -13.76 -2.18
C PHE A 13 -10.62 -13.89 -0.84
N PHE A 14 -10.19 -13.10 0.12
CA PHE A 14 -10.94 -12.86 1.35
C PHE A 14 -12.26 -12.16 1.07
N ASP A 15 -13.20 -12.28 2.00
CA ASP A 15 -14.50 -11.66 1.89
C ASP A 15 -14.40 -10.15 1.64
N GLY A 16 -15.17 -9.64 0.69
CA GLY A 16 -15.28 -8.23 0.35
C GLY A 16 -14.13 -7.64 -0.48
N VAL A 17 -13.03 -8.38 -0.74
CA VAL A 17 -11.84 -7.85 -1.45
C VAL A 17 -12.17 -7.35 -2.85
N LYS A 18 -13.07 -8.03 -3.59
CA LYS A 18 -13.39 -7.67 -4.99
C LYS A 18 -13.96 -6.26 -5.12
N ASP A 19 -14.78 -5.84 -4.15
CA ASP A 19 -15.43 -4.53 -4.14
C ASP A 19 -14.67 -3.49 -3.32
N TRP A 20 -13.71 -3.92 -2.51
CA TRP A 20 -12.96 -3.07 -1.59
C TRP A 20 -12.32 -1.87 -2.27
N PHE A 21 -11.53 -2.10 -3.31
CA PHE A 21 -10.73 -1.06 -3.96
C PHE A 21 -11.60 0.06 -4.51
N LYS A 22 -12.66 -0.31 -5.23
CA LYS A 22 -13.60 0.66 -5.76
C LYS A 22 -14.31 1.43 -4.64
N ARG A 23 -14.83 0.72 -3.61
CA ARG A 23 -15.55 1.33 -2.49
C ARG A 23 -14.68 2.34 -1.73
N ILE A 24 -13.41 2.00 -1.49
CA ILE A 24 -12.48 2.90 -0.78
C ILE A 24 -12.09 4.09 -1.66
N SER A 25 -11.89 3.88 -2.97
CA SER A 25 -11.64 4.97 -3.91
C SER A 25 -12.83 5.94 -4.01
N ASP A 26 -14.04 5.41 -4.19
CA ASP A 26 -15.28 6.21 -4.24
C ASP A 26 -15.50 6.99 -2.92
N PHE A 27 -15.11 6.38 -1.79
CA PHE A 27 -15.20 7.03 -0.49
C PHE A 27 -14.20 8.19 -0.36
N GLY A 28 -12.95 8.01 -0.81
CA GLY A 28 -11.94 9.07 -0.83
C GLY A 28 -12.35 10.22 -1.74
N GLU A 29 -12.86 9.92 -2.94
CA GLU A 29 -13.30 10.94 -3.91
C GLU A 29 -14.39 11.85 -3.34
N LYS A 30 -15.36 11.31 -2.59
CA LYS A 30 -16.38 12.10 -1.89
C LYS A 30 -15.81 13.07 -0.85
N LEU A 31 -14.58 12.86 -0.41
CA LEU A 31 -13.84 13.71 0.53
C LEU A 31 -12.81 14.60 -0.18
N GLY A 32 -12.78 14.62 -1.52
CA GLY A 32 -11.80 15.34 -2.31
C GLY A 32 -10.40 14.69 -2.31
N MET A 33 -10.30 13.41 -1.95
CA MET A 33 -9.04 12.66 -1.89
C MET A 33 -8.96 11.66 -3.04
N GLN A 34 -7.83 11.64 -3.76
CA GLN A 34 -7.52 10.58 -4.70
C GLN A 34 -6.86 9.42 -3.96
N VAL A 35 -7.52 8.26 -3.92
CA VAL A 35 -6.95 7.03 -3.33
C VAL A 35 -6.30 6.20 -4.41
N GLU A 36 -5.07 5.80 -4.19
CA GLU A 36 -4.30 4.91 -5.06
C GLU A 36 -3.97 3.62 -4.33
N HIS A 37 -4.05 2.51 -5.05
CA HIS A 37 -3.76 1.19 -4.50
C HIS A 37 -2.48 0.64 -5.10
N TYR A 38 -1.65 0.01 -4.26
CA TYR A 38 -0.37 -0.58 -4.62
C TYR A 38 -0.25 -1.97 -4.00
N VAL A 39 0.47 -2.86 -4.67
CA VAL A 39 0.83 -4.17 -4.13
C VAL A 39 2.34 -4.24 -3.92
N ILE A 40 2.77 -4.72 -2.74
CA ILE A 40 4.15 -5.08 -2.44
C ILE A 40 4.14 -6.53 -1.94
N SER A 41 4.52 -7.47 -2.79
CA SER A 41 4.34 -8.91 -2.55
C SER A 41 5.60 -9.70 -2.87
N SER A 42 5.89 -10.73 -2.07
CA SER A 42 6.90 -11.74 -2.40
C SER A 42 6.36 -12.83 -3.34
N GLY A 43 5.12 -12.74 -3.77
CA GLY A 43 4.54 -13.60 -4.79
C GLY A 43 4.93 -13.19 -6.21
N MET A 44 4.46 -13.96 -7.20
CA MET A 44 4.74 -13.72 -8.61
C MET A 44 3.83 -12.62 -9.16
N LYS A 45 4.42 -11.64 -9.83
CA LYS A 45 3.72 -10.51 -10.43
C LYS A 45 2.69 -10.95 -11.47
N GLU A 46 3.05 -11.93 -12.30
CA GLU A 46 2.18 -12.47 -13.34
C GLU A 46 0.91 -13.10 -12.77
N ILE A 47 1.01 -13.76 -11.61
CA ILE A 47 -0.17 -14.30 -10.91
C ILE A 47 -1.08 -13.16 -10.45
N ILE A 48 -0.50 -12.10 -9.87
CA ILE A 48 -1.28 -10.94 -9.42
C ILE A 48 -1.92 -10.21 -10.60
N GLU A 49 -1.19 -10.05 -11.72
CA GLU A 49 -1.69 -9.47 -12.97
C GLU A 49 -2.86 -10.28 -13.56
N GLY A 50 -2.86 -11.60 -13.38
CA GLY A 50 -3.94 -12.50 -13.82
C GLY A 50 -5.22 -12.41 -12.99
N THR A 51 -5.19 -11.77 -11.82
CA THR A 51 -6.37 -11.65 -10.95
C THR A 51 -7.36 -10.61 -11.47
N GLU A 52 -8.65 -10.79 -11.17
CA GLU A 52 -9.70 -9.84 -11.53
C GLU A 52 -9.56 -8.46 -10.86
N ILE A 53 -8.82 -8.37 -9.76
CA ILE A 53 -8.59 -7.13 -9.01
C ILE A 53 -7.36 -6.35 -9.49
N SER A 54 -6.52 -6.93 -10.35
CA SER A 54 -5.24 -6.35 -10.80
C SER A 54 -5.37 -4.94 -11.37
N LYS A 55 -6.46 -4.67 -12.07
CA LYS A 55 -6.79 -3.36 -12.66
C LYS A 55 -6.96 -2.21 -11.65
N ASN A 56 -7.14 -2.53 -10.36
CA ASN A 56 -7.29 -1.53 -9.32
C ASN A 56 -5.94 -0.99 -8.83
N PHE A 57 -4.84 -1.64 -9.17
CA PHE A 57 -3.52 -1.26 -8.67
C PHE A 57 -2.81 -0.31 -9.63
N LYS A 58 -2.32 0.80 -9.10
CA LYS A 58 -1.50 1.75 -9.85
C LYS A 58 -0.12 1.16 -10.18
N SER A 59 0.44 0.36 -9.28
CA SER A 59 1.65 -0.43 -9.51
C SER A 59 1.65 -1.70 -8.67
N ILE A 60 2.24 -2.76 -9.23
CA ILE A 60 2.45 -4.05 -8.57
C ILE A 60 3.96 -4.27 -8.46
N PHE A 61 4.48 -4.22 -7.24
CA PHE A 61 5.84 -4.57 -6.88
C PHE A 61 5.85 -6.00 -6.36
N ALA A 62 6.32 -6.91 -7.18
CA ALA A 62 6.33 -8.34 -6.88
C ALA A 62 7.51 -9.02 -7.58
N CYS A 63 7.78 -10.29 -7.25
CA CYS A 63 8.79 -11.05 -7.97
C CYS A 63 8.38 -11.22 -9.43
N GLU A 64 9.31 -10.99 -10.35
CA GLU A 64 9.08 -10.99 -11.80
C GLU A 64 10.25 -11.67 -12.51
N PHE A 65 9.97 -12.44 -13.56
CA PHE A 65 10.98 -13.00 -14.44
C PHE A 65 11.16 -12.19 -15.72
N LEU A 66 12.35 -12.27 -16.29
CA LEU A 66 12.55 -12.01 -17.73
C LEU A 66 12.11 -13.23 -18.52
N TYR A 67 11.48 -13.00 -19.64
CA TYR A 67 10.96 -14.05 -20.52
C TYR A 67 11.63 -13.98 -21.88
N ASP A 68 11.84 -15.14 -22.51
CA ASP A 68 12.26 -15.25 -23.89
C ASP A 68 11.09 -14.97 -24.85
N GLU A 69 11.36 -15.04 -26.16
CA GLU A 69 10.37 -14.82 -27.21
C GLU A 69 9.23 -15.86 -27.20
N ASN A 70 9.45 -17.02 -26.59
CA ASN A 70 8.46 -18.08 -26.42
C ASN A 70 7.66 -17.96 -25.11
N GLY A 71 7.98 -16.97 -24.26
CA GLY A 71 7.33 -16.76 -22.97
C GLY A 71 7.86 -17.67 -21.85
N ASN A 72 9.02 -18.32 -22.03
CA ASN A 72 9.68 -19.08 -20.97
C ASN A 72 10.48 -18.16 -20.07
N ALA A 73 10.43 -18.41 -18.76
CA ALA A 73 11.23 -17.69 -17.78
C ALA A 73 12.71 -18.02 -17.94
N VAL A 74 13.54 -17.00 -18.15
CA VAL A 74 14.99 -17.17 -18.37
C VAL A 74 15.84 -16.65 -17.22
N TRP A 75 15.38 -15.60 -16.53
CA TRP A 75 16.13 -14.98 -15.44
C TRP A 75 15.23 -14.21 -14.48
N PRO A 76 15.53 -14.15 -13.17
CA PRO A 76 14.84 -13.26 -12.24
C PRO A 76 15.07 -11.78 -12.63
N LYS A 77 13.99 -11.01 -12.84
CA LYS A 77 14.05 -9.59 -13.14
C LYS A 77 13.95 -8.74 -11.88
N THR A 78 13.04 -9.11 -10.99
CA THR A 78 12.79 -8.41 -9.73
C THR A 78 12.59 -9.45 -8.63
N ASP A 79 13.25 -9.24 -7.50
CA ASP A 79 13.03 -9.99 -6.26
C ASP A 79 12.41 -9.07 -5.21
N VAL A 80 11.36 -9.53 -4.56
CA VAL A 80 10.70 -8.84 -3.44
C VAL A 80 10.64 -9.79 -2.26
N ASN A 81 11.34 -9.44 -1.20
CA ASN A 81 11.40 -10.23 0.02
C ASN A 81 11.33 -9.34 1.28
N TYR A 82 11.31 -9.93 2.46
CA TYR A 82 11.16 -9.21 3.73
C TYR A 82 12.27 -8.17 4.00
N THR A 83 13.43 -8.27 3.37
CA THR A 83 14.55 -7.33 3.58
C THR A 83 14.42 -6.08 2.71
N ASN A 84 13.73 -6.16 1.57
CA ASN A 84 13.67 -5.07 0.60
C ASN A 84 12.29 -4.46 0.39
N LYS A 85 11.22 -4.96 1.04
CA LYS A 85 9.86 -4.39 0.91
C LYS A 85 9.80 -2.88 1.20
N THR A 86 10.58 -2.39 2.14
CA THR A 86 10.59 -0.97 2.53
C THR A 86 11.00 -0.03 1.40
N GLN A 87 11.90 -0.45 0.48
CA GLN A 87 12.27 0.38 -0.65
C GLN A 87 11.09 0.71 -1.56
N PHE A 88 10.14 -0.23 -1.71
CA PHE A 88 8.96 -0.02 -2.57
C PHE A 88 8.00 1.00 -1.95
N VAL A 89 7.94 1.08 -0.62
CA VAL A 89 7.20 2.13 0.07
C VAL A 89 7.85 3.50 -0.18
N TYR A 90 9.19 3.59 -0.15
CA TYR A 90 9.89 4.82 -0.54
C TYR A 90 9.69 5.17 -2.02
N ARG A 91 9.59 4.19 -2.92
CA ARG A 91 9.26 4.44 -4.33
C ARG A 91 7.90 5.09 -4.48
N ILE A 92 6.89 4.59 -3.77
CA ILE A 92 5.54 5.19 -3.74
C ILE A 92 5.61 6.61 -3.16
N ASN A 93 6.32 6.80 -2.04
CA ASN A 93 6.49 8.09 -1.38
C ASN A 93 7.07 9.15 -2.34
N LYS A 94 8.11 8.81 -3.08
CA LYS A 94 8.78 9.71 -4.03
C LYS A 94 8.12 9.78 -5.41
N GLY A 95 7.21 8.84 -5.74
CA GLY A 95 6.62 8.73 -7.07
C GLY A 95 7.52 8.06 -8.11
N VAL A 96 8.59 7.37 -7.69
CA VAL A 96 9.55 6.67 -8.56
C VAL A 96 9.13 5.21 -8.71
N LEU A 97 8.13 4.96 -9.54
CA LEU A 97 7.51 3.63 -9.66
C LEU A 97 8.29 2.67 -10.56
N ASP A 98 9.18 3.16 -11.42
CA ASP A 98 10.08 2.31 -12.22
C ASP A 98 11.15 1.71 -11.32
N VAL A 99 11.16 0.38 -11.21
CA VAL A 99 12.13 -0.36 -10.36
C VAL A 99 13.57 -0.26 -10.87
N ALA A 100 13.78 0.06 -12.14
CA ALA A 100 15.11 0.27 -12.73
C ALA A 100 15.70 1.65 -12.42
N ASN A 101 14.86 2.62 -11.99
CA ASN A 101 15.30 3.95 -11.67
C ASN A 101 15.70 4.05 -10.19
N ASP A 102 16.97 3.82 -9.92
CA ASP A 102 17.58 3.95 -8.59
C ASP A 102 18.15 5.36 -8.34
N VAL A 103 18.51 6.09 -9.38
CA VAL A 103 19.06 7.45 -9.30
C VAL A 103 18.04 8.39 -8.65
N ASP A 104 16.82 8.47 -9.17
CA ASP A 104 15.79 9.33 -8.61
C ASP A 104 15.30 8.82 -7.25
N LEU A 105 15.29 7.49 -7.04
CA LEU A 105 14.95 6.91 -5.74
C LEU A 105 15.90 7.40 -4.64
N ASN A 106 17.21 7.47 -4.93
CA ASN A 106 18.24 7.87 -3.96
C ASN A 106 18.44 9.39 -3.88
N ARG A 107 17.87 10.14 -4.81
CA ARG A 107 17.96 11.60 -4.80
C ARG A 107 17.34 12.18 -3.53
N SER A 108 18.03 13.15 -2.90
CA SER A 108 17.44 13.92 -1.79
C SER A 108 16.22 14.70 -2.27
N MET A 109 15.13 14.62 -1.52
CA MET A 109 13.87 15.27 -1.84
C MET A 109 13.25 15.83 -0.55
N PRO A 110 12.90 17.14 -0.50
CA PRO A 110 12.19 17.73 0.62
C PRO A 110 10.87 17.01 0.90
N GLU A 111 10.40 17.02 2.15
CA GLU A 111 9.17 16.30 2.55
C GLU A 111 7.92 16.81 1.82
N ASP A 112 7.82 18.11 1.61
CA ASP A 112 6.72 18.79 0.90
C ASP A 112 6.68 18.53 -0.60
N SER A 113 7.82 18.08 -1.17
CA SER A 113 7.95 17.73 -2.59
C SER A 113 7.68 16.25 -2.87
N LYS A 114 7.47 15.43 -1.85
CA LYS A 114 7.17 14.01 -2.02
C LYS A 114 5.75 13.81 -2.56
N ARG A 115 5.64 12.92 -3.55
CA ARG A 115 4.36 12.68 -4.23
C ARG A 115 3.25 12.19 -3.28
N VAL A 116 3.59 11.25 -2.40
CA VAL A 116 2.67 10.76 -1.36
C VAL A 116 3.41 10.79 -0.03
N PRO A 117 3.17 11.78 0.84
CA PRO A 117 3.76 11.82 2.18
C PRO A 117 3.37 10.57 2.98
N PHE A 118 4.25 10.10 3.86
CA PHE A 118 3.98 8.91 4.67
C PHE A 118 2.70 9.04 5.52
N CYS A 119 2.41 10.23 6.05
CA CYS A 119 1.19 10.49 6.81
C CYS A 119 -0.11 10.27 5.99
N ASN A 120 0.00 10.18 4.66
CA ASN A 120 -1.09 9.87 3.74
C ASN A 120 -1.01 8.43 3.21
N MET A 121 -0.33 7.54 3.92
CA MET A 121 -0.23 6.12 3.56
C MET A 121 -0.86 5.22 4.60
N ILE A 122 -1.49 4.15 4.13
CA ILE A 122 -1.99 3.04 4.93
C ILE A 122 -1.32 1.77 4.41
N TYR A 123 -0.56 1.08 5.25
CA TYR A 123 0.04 -0.20 4.94
C TYR A 123 -0.78 -1.32 5.57
N ILE A 124 -1.28 -2.24 4.76
CA ILE A 124 -2.04 -3.41 5.21
C ILE A 124 -1.22 -4.66 4.88
N GLY A 125 -0.93 -5.50 5.86
CA GLY A 125 -0.17 -6.72 5.67
C GLY A 125 -0.62 -7.84 6.60
N ASP A 126 -0.29 -9.09 6.24
CA ASP A 126 -0.74 -10.29 6.96
C ASP A 126 0.40 -11.10 7.59
N GLY A 127 1.65 -10.69 7.39
CA GLY A 127 2.79 -11.48 7.75
C GLY A 127 3.91 -10.79 8.48
N LEU A 128 4.79 -11.61 9.09
CA LEU A 128 6.00 -11.12 9.75
C LEU A 128 6.94 -10.40 8.77
N SER A 129 6.87 -10.72 7.49
CA SER A 129 7.63 -10.05 6.43
C SER A 129 7.23 -8.59 6.23
N ASP A 130 6.04 -8.18 6.68
CA ASP A 130 5.52 -6.83 6.57
C ASP A 130 5.89 -5.93 7.76
N VAL A 131 6.36 -6.53 8.86
CA VAL A 131 6.70 -5.80 10.09
C VAL A 131 7.67 -4.63 9.86
N PRO A 132 8.74 -4.74 9.04
CA PRO A 132 9.60 -3.58 8.77
C PRO A 132 8.85 -2.41 8.13
N CYS A 133 7.94 -2.68 7.19
CA CYS A 133 7.10 -1.65 6.56
C CYS A 133 6.11 -1.05 7.55
N MET A 134 5.46 -1.87 8.38
CA MET A 134 4.52 -1.41 9.42
C MET A 134 5.21 -0.49 10.43
N LYS A 135 6.38 -0.88 10.93
CA LYS A 135 7.18 -0.02 11.83
C LYS A 135 7.60 1.28 11.17
N MET A 136 7.98 1.22 9.90
CA MET A 136 8.34 2.41 9.15
C MET A 136 7.13 3.35 9.00
N MET A 137 5.92 2.82 8.69
CA MET A 137 4.71 3.64 8.66
C MET A 137 4.50 4.40 9.95
N LYS A 138 4.53 3.71 11.10
CA LYS A 138 4.40 4.35 12.42
C LYS A 138 5.47 5.43 12.65
N ALA A 139 6.74 5.14 12.35
CA ALA A 139 7.85 6.06 12.57
C ALA A 139 7.73 7.36 11.77
N TYR A 140 7.12 7.30 10.60
CA TYR A 140 6.96 8.46 9.70
C TYR A 140 5.53 9.03 9.68
N GLY A 141 4.68 8.65 10.63
CA GLY A 141 3.33 9.21 10.80
C GLY A 141 2.27 8.67 9.84
N GLY A 142 2.57 7.59 9.11
CA GLY A 142 1.59 6.81 8.36
C GLY A 142 0.82 5.84 9.26
N TYR A 143 0.04 4.96 8.65
CA TYR A 143 -0.80 3.99 9.37
C TYR A 143 -0.45 2.57 8.95
N SER A 144 -0.49 1.65 9.91
CA SER A 144 -0.22 0.23 9.70
C SER A 144 -1.35 -0.63 10.27
N ILE A 145 -1.82 -1.58 9.47
CA ILE A 145 -2.89 -2.51 9.83
C ILE A 145 -2.42 -3.93 9.57
N ALA A 146 -2.38 -4.76 10.60
CA ALA A 146 -2.18 -6.20 10.43
C ALA A 146 -3.54 -6.89 10.24
N VAL A 147 -3.62 -7.76 9.24
CA VAL A 147 -4.80 -8.60 9.01
C VAL A 147 -4.47 -10.07 9.23
N TYR A 148 -5.44 -10.87 9.67
CA TYR A 148 -5.24 -12.29 9.96
C TYR A 148 -6.44 -13.13 9.52
N ARG A 149 -6.17 -14.36 9.07
CA ARG A 149 -7.21 -15.38 8.85
C ARG A 149 -7.73 -15.94 10.16
N LYS A 150 -6.80 -16.36 11.03
CA LYS A 150 -7.08 -16.91 12.34
C LYS A 150 -6.23 -16.17 13.36
N LYS A 151 -6.88 -15.65 14.39
CA LYS A 151 -6.19 -14.94 15.46
C LYS A 151 -5.28 -15.89 16.23
N ASP A 152 -4.01 -15.56 16.32
CA ASP A 152 -3.01 -16.28 17.10
C ASP A 152 -2.16 -15.31 17.95
N SER A 153 -1.33 -15.86 18.82
CA SER A 153 -0.46 -15.06 19.68
C SER A 153 0.54 -14.19 18.92
N LYS A 154 0.93 -14.58 17.70
CA LYS A 154 1.88 -13.79 16.89
C LYS A 154 1.28 -12.47 16.42
N VAL A 155 -0.01 -12.48 16.06
CA VAL A 155 -0.73 -11.26 15.66
C VAL A 155 -0.95 -10.33 16.86
N GLU A 156 -1.30 -10.88 18.03
CA GLU A 156 -1.43 -10.11 19.27
C GLU A 156 -0.09 -9.49 19.67
N ASP A 157 1.01 -10.22 19.53
CA ASP A 157 2.37 -9.73 19.76
C ASP A 157 2.73 -8.49 18.93
N LEU A 158 2.21 -8.36 17.70
CA LEU A 158 2.47 -7.20 16.86
C LEU A 158 1.91 -5.92 17.50
N LEU A 159 0.72 -5.99 18.05
CA LEU A 159 0.10 -4.85 18.75
C LEU A 159 0.77 -4.59 20.10
N MET A 160 0.96 -5.64 20.91
CA MET A 160 1.54 -5.53 22.24
C MET A 160 2.99 -5.00 22.23
N LYS A 161 3.75 -5.31 21.16
CA LYS A 161 5.12 -4.81 20.95
C LYS A 161 5.17 -3.51 20.15
N ASP A 162 4.04 -2.82 20.01
CA ASP A 162 3.91 -1.53 19.31
C ASP A 162 4.45 -1.54 17.86
N ARG A 163 4.29 -2.67 17.15
CA ARG A 163 4.79 -2.85 15.78
C ARG A 163 3.78 -2.45 14.72
N VAL A 164 2.51 -2.37 15.08
CA VAL A 164 1.37 -2.06 14.21
C VAL A 164 0.36 -1.19 14.96
N ASP A 165 -0.42 -0.37 14.24
CA ASP A 165 -1.43 0.50 14.86
C ASP A 165 -2.73 -0.24 15.13
N PHE A 166 -3.15 -1.12 14.21
CA PHE A 166 -4.41 -1.85 14.29
C PHE A 166 -4.24 -3.30 13.85
N ILE A 167 -5.11 -4.17 14.37
CA ILE A 167 -5.23 -5.57 13.95
C ILE A 167 -6.69 -5.92 13.71
N TYR A 168 -6.99 -6.60 12.59
CA TYR A 168 -8.33 -7.02 12.21
C TYR A 168 -8.35 -8.39 11.55
N PRO A 169 -9.48 -9.13 11.59
CA PRO A 169 -9.70 -10.23 10.67
C PRO A 169 -9.52 -9.75 9.22
N ALA A 170 -9.06 -10.64 8.33
CA ALA A 170 -8.93 -10.37 6.90
C ALA A 170 -10.32 -10.42 6.22
N ASP A 171 -11.23 -9.58 6.69
CA ASP A 171 -12.57 -9.36 6.15
C ASP A 171 -12.68 -7.93 5.64
N TYR A 172 -12.71 -7.81 4.32
CA TYR A 172 -12.76 -6.54 3.59
C TYR A 172 -14.18 -6.12 3.24
N SER A 173 -15.20 -6.78 3.81
CA SER A 173 -16.60 -6.45 3.59
C SER A 173 -16.95 -5.07 4.14
N GLU A 174 -18.01 -4.49 3.62
CA GLU A 174 -18.45 -3.15 4.05
C GLU A 174 -18.89 -3.16 5.52
N ASN A 175 -18.55 -2.08 6.24
CA ASN A 175 -18.84 -1.85 7.65
C ASN A 175 -18.14 -2.81 8.64
N THR A 176 -17.16 -3.59 8.21
CA THR A 176 -16.27 -4.32 9.13
C THR A 176 -15.35 -3.36 9.87
N GLY A 177 -14.71 -3.83 10.95
CA GLY A 177 -13.74 -3.01 11.71
C GLY A 177 -12.60 -2.49 10.83
N LEU A 178 -12.11 -3.32 9.89
CA LEU A 178 -11.10 -2.93 8.90
C LEU A 178 -11.62 -1.81 7.98
N ASP A 179 -12.80 -1.99 7.40
CA ASP A 179 -13.42 -1.01 6.49
C ASP A 179 -13.65 0.35 7.18
N LEU A 180 -14.23 0.32 8.37
CA LEU A 180 -14.51 1.54 9.14
C LEU A 180 -13.23 2.27 9.56
N THR A 181 -12.20 1.52 9.97
CA THR A 181 -10.91 2.11 10.35
C THR A 181 -10.23 2.78 9.16
N VAL A 182 -10.16 2.13 8.01
CA VAL A 182 -9.57 2.72 6.80
C VAL A 182 -10.35 3.97 6.38
N LYS A 183 -11.68 3.93 6.38
CA LYS A 183 -12.51 5.11 6.09
C LYS A 183 -12.26 6.26 7.08
N ASN A 184 -12.09 5.98 8.38
CA ASN A 184 -11.79 7.02 9.38
C ASN A 184 -10.40 7.62 9.22
N ILE A 185 -9.40 6.80 8.86
CA ILE A 185 -8.06 7.29 8.53
C ILE A 185 -8.12 8.24 7.31
N ILE A 186 -8.83 7.86 6.25
CA ILE A 186 -9.01 8.71 5.05
C ILE A 186 -9.71 10.03 5.41
N ARG A 187 -10.75 10.01 6.27
CA ARG A 187 -11.38 11.24 6.78
C ARG A 187 -10.38 12.14 7.49
N LYS A 188 -9.56 11.57 8.37
CA LYS A 188 -8.51 12.33 9.07
C LYS A 188 -7.52 12.94 8.09
N MET A 189 -7.05 12.19 7.10
CA MET A 189 -6.14 12.69 6.07
C MET A 189 -6.76 13.87 5.30
N ALA A 190 -8.04 13.76 4.91
CA ALA A 190 -8.76 14.82 4.21
C ALA A 190 -8.85 16.09 5.06
N VAL A 191 -9.21 15.98 6.33
CA VAL A 191 -9.29 17.13 7.25
C VAL A 191 -7.91 17.76 7.47
N CYS A 192 -6.87 16.95 7.66
CA CYS A 192 -5.50 17.47 7.81
C CYS A 192 -5.04 18.23 6.57
N GLY A 193 -5.35 17.71 5.36
CA GLY A 193 -5.04 18.37 4.10
C GLY A 193 -5.75 19.73 3.97
N LEU A 194 -7.02 19.81 4.33
CA LEU A 194 -7.78 21.07 4.34
C LEU A 194 -7.19 22.10 5.32
N LEU A 195 -6.84 21.68 6.54
CA LEU A 195 -6.21 22.56 7.53
C LEU A 195 -4.84 23.06 7.06
N TYR A 196 -4.04 22.20 6.43
CA TYR A 196 -2.78 22.60 5.84
C TYR A 196 -2.97 23.70 4.78
N CYS A 197 -3.90 23.51 3.84
CA CYS A 197 -4.23 24.53 2.84
C CYS A 197 -4.66 25.86 3.49
N LEU A 198 -5.53 25.84 4.51
CA LEU A 198 -5.98 27.03 5.21
C LEU A 198 -4.83 27.78 5.89
N LEU A 199 -3.88 27.08 6.51
CA LEU A 199 -2.73 27.69 7.16
C LEU A 199 -1.80 28.41 6.17
N TYR A 200 -1.63 27.86 4.97
CA TYR A 200 -0.74 28.44 3.95
C TYR A 200 -1.43 29.46 3.05
N THR A 201 -2.77 29.50 2.99
CA THR A 201 -3.52 30.47 2.19
C THR A 201 -4.05 31.65 3.02
N SER A 202 -3.96 31.59 4.36
CA SER A 202 -4.32 32.71 5.23
C SER A 202 -3.30 33.85 5.07
N PRO A 203 -3.73 35.11 4.87
CA PRO A 203 -2.81 36.24 4.81
C PRO A 203 -2.02 36.34 6.10
N SER A 204 -0.69 36.53 5.95
CA SER A 204 0.21 36.71 7.10
C SER A 204 -0.25 37.86 7.96
N PRO A 205 -0.19 37.79 9.30
CA PRO A 205 -0.44 38.95 10.18
C PRO A 205 0.49 40.13 9.90
N ARG A 206 1.52 39.97 9.06
CA ARG A 206 2.43 41.04 8.63
C ARG A 206 1.92 41.79 7.40
N ASP A 207 0.85 41.35 6.79
CA ASP A 207 0.24 41.99 5.59
C ASP A 207 -1.00 42.80 5.95
N ARG A 208 -1.21 43.10 7.25
CA ARG A 208 -2.24 44.01 7.76
C ARG A 208 -1.65 45.30 8.29
#